data_96ebf1fb6dfac775fccb94f1adae2590
#
_entry.id   96ebf1fb6dfac775fccb94f1adae2590
#
_cell.length_a   1.000
_cell.length_b   1.000
_cell.length_c   1.000
_cell.angle_alpha   90.00
_cell.angle_beta   90.00
_cell.angle_gamma   90.00
#
_symmetry.space_group_name_H-M   'P 1'
#
loop_
_entity.id
_entity.type
_entity.pdbx_description
1 polymer ?
#
loop_
_entity_poly.entity_id
_entity_poly.type
_entity_poly.pdbx_seq_one_letter_code
_entity_poly.pdbx_strand_id
1 'polypeptide(L)'
;MAGKLVDEFVAQVIANSDYTDLDAVYLKNRVLALVGEDGADRTTTKEAIIDLKDELVALAQANGKVGASFNEGDTLGAELMNFITPRPSVVNQRFWETYHQNPSQAISDFYALSKQNDYVKVKAIAKNIYYQVPTEYGEIEITINLSKPEKDPKAIALAKKLKQAGYPKCQLCLENEGYQGRVNYPARANHRIIRFKLGQETWGFQYSPYAYFNEHCIFLDSQHEPMEINQATFERLLSIVDQFDGYFVGSNADLPIVGGSILTHEHYQGGRHVFAMEKAPVETQLQFADYPNVAAGIVKWPMSVIRLSSDSKEELVALASKILAKWRTYSDEDLQIVAESEGELHHTITPIARKRDGKFELDLVLRDNQTSAKYPDGIYHPHQDVQHIKKENIGLIEVMGLAILPPRLKTELAEVAKYLLGQPNEIKAYHQAWADEIKAKHPELTPANASEIVKAEVGQVFKRVLEDAGVYKRTKAGQAGFMRFAHYVGLVGD
;
A
#
# COMPACT_ATOMS: atom_id res chain seq x y z
N MET A 1 -8.24 8.70 -38.65
CA MET A 1 -7.21 8.62 -39.72
C MET A 1 -5.86 8.44 -39.04
N ALA A 2 -4.88 7.83 -39.71
CA ALA A 2 -3.54 7.69 -39.11
C ALA A 2 -2.84 9.06 -39.15
N GLY A 3 -2.41 9.54 -37.96
CA GLY A 3 -1.60 10.73 -37.80
C GLY A 3 -0.11 10.39 -37.66
N LYS A 4 0.77 11.37 -37.67
CA LYS A 4 2.18 11.16 -37.33
C LYS A 4 2.35 11.06 -35.82
N LEU A 5 2.95 9.99 -35.32
CA LEU A 5 3.06 9.66 -33.89
C LEU A 5 3.61 10.83 -33.04
N VAL A 6 4.72 11.45 -33.49
CA VAL A 6 5.32 12.57 -32.74
C VAL A 6 4.43 13.79 -32.75
N ASP A 7 3.78 14.08 -33.90
CA ASP A 7 2.90 15.25 -34.02
C ASP A 7 1.63 15.09 -33.18
N GLU A 8 1.04 13.86 -33.14
CA GLU A 8 -0.11 13.55 -32.27
C GLU A 8 0.27 13.66 -30.78
N PHE A 9 1.45 13.17 -30.40
CA PHE A 9 1.93 13.32 -29.02
C PHE A 9 2.13 14.81 -28.66
N VAL A 10 2.75 15.58 -29.52
CA VAL A 10 2.94 17.03 -29.33
C VAL A 10 1.61 17.77 -29.21
N ALA A 11 0.63 17.44 -30.06
CA ALA A 11 -0.72 18.01 -29.95
C ALA A 11 -1.36 17.72 -28.59
N GLN A 12 -1.20 16.47 -28.07
CA GLN A 12 -1.67 16.11 -26.74
C GLN A 12 -0.91 16.83 -25.63
N VAL A 13 0.40 17.08 -25.79
CA VAL A 13 1.18 17.86 -24.84
C VAL A 13 0.64 19.29 -24.75
N ILE A 14 0.42 19.94 -25.89
CA ILE A 14 -0.12 21.32 -25.93
C ILE A 14 -1.52 21.37 -25.31
N ALA A 15 -2.39 20.41 -25.61
CA ALA A 15 -3.75 20.37 -25.10
C ALA A 15 -3.82 20.15 -23.58
N ASN A 16 -2.78 19.58 -22.96
CA ASN A 16 -2.78 19.16 -21.54
C ASN A 16 -1.70 19.87 -20.70
N SER A 17 -1.15 20.99 -21.17
CA SER A 17 -0.10 21.74 -20.47
C SER A 17 -0.21 23.23 -20.69
N ASP A 18 0.76 23.99 -20.18
CA ASP A 18 0.87 25.44 -20.40
C ASP A 18 1.62 25.78 -21.72
N TYR A 19 1.99 24.79 -22.54
CA TYR A 19 2.55 24.99 -23.87
C TYR A 19 1.47 25.48 -24.85
N THR A 20 1.89 26.19 -25.90
CA THR A 20 1.02 26.75 -26.94
C THR A 20 1.42 26.22 -28.32
N ASP A 21 0.64 26.54 -29.36
CA ASP A 21 0.95 26.14 -30.73
C ASP A 21 2.31 26.67 -31.21
N LEU A 22 2.80 27.78 -30.63
CA LEU A 22 4.16 28.30 -30.91
C LEU A 22 5.26 27.35 -30.46
N ASP A 23 4.98 26.50 -29.48
CA ASP A 23 5.94 25.57 -28.94
C ASP A 23 6.00 24.24 -29.73
N ALA A 24 5.11 24.04 -30.71
CA ALA A 24 4.96 22.74 -31.39
C ALA A 24 6.28 22.23 -32.02
N VAL A 25 7.02 23.11 -32.73
CA VAL A 25 8.30 22.71 -33.32
C VAL A 25 9.36 22.42 -32.27
N TYR A 26 9.41 23.24 -31.23
CA TYR A 26 10.31 23.00 -30.08
C TYR A 26 10.04 21.65 -29.43
N LEU A 27 8.79 21.34 -29.10
CA LEU A 27 8.36 20.07 -28.50
C LEU A 27 8.68 18.89 -29.41
N LYS A 28 8.38 19.02 -30.73
CA LYS A 28 8.71 17.99 -31.73
C LYS A 28 10.20 17.65 -31.70
N ASN A 29 11.06 18.66 -31.73
CA ASN A 29 12.50 18.46 -31.72
C ASN A 29 12.97 17.83 -30.41
N ARG A 30 12.37 18.17 -29.26
CA ARG A 30 12.67 17.55 -27.96
C ARG A 30 12.28 16.08 -27.93
N VAL A 31 11.09 15.73 -28.45
CA VAL A 31 10.64 14.33 -28.53
C VAL A 31 11.52 13.53 -29.48
N LEU A 32 11.84 14.06 -30.67
CA LEU A 32 12.73 13.39 -31.63
C LEU A 32 14.13 13.16 -31.08
N ALA A 33 14.67 14.08 -30.29
CA ALA A 33 15.95 13.87 -29.58
C ALA A 33 15.91 12.65 -28.62
N LEU A 34 14.77 12.39 -28.01
CA LEU A 34 14.57 11.27 -27.09
C LEU A 34 14.35 9.94 -27.83
N VAL A 35 13.59 9.94 -28.92
CA VAL A 35 13.13 8.71 -29.59
C VAL A 35 13.87 8.37 -30.87
N GLY A 36 14.56 9.33 -31.49
CA GLY A 36 15.24 9.22 -32.79
C GLY A 36 14.56 10.07 -33.87
N GLU A 37 15.38 10.66 -34.75
CA GLU A 37 14.90 11.58 -35.79
C GLU A 37 14.05 10.88 -36.87
N ASP A 38 14.29 9.62 -37.14
CA ASP A 38 13.49 8.75 -38.02
C ASP A 38 12.05 8.53 -37.48
N GLY A 39 11.78 8.85 -36.21
CA GLY A 39 10.44 8.91 -35.66
C GLY A 39 9.51 9.96 -36.28
N ALA A 40 10.05 10.94 -37.02
CA ALA A 40 9.27 12.01 -37.64
C ALA A 40 8.20 11.50 -38.62
N ASP A 41 8.43 10.35 -39.27
CA ASP A 41 7.52 9.78 -40.27
C ASP A 41 6.69 8.56 -39.72
N ARG A 42 6.92 8.16 -38.48
CA ARG A 42 6.14 7.08 -37.83
C ARG A 42 4.68 7.51 -37.70
N THR A 43 3.75 6.64 -38.11
CA THR A 43 2.31 6.88 -38.01
C THR A 43 1.69 6.10 -36.89
N THR A 44 0.57 6.61 -36.33
CA THR A 44 -0.24 6.01 -35.27
C THR A 44 -1.73 6.19 -35.57
N THR A 45 -2.54 5.33 -34.93
CA THR A 45 -4.00 5.48 -34.83
C THR A 45 -4.43 5.75 -33.39
N LYS A 46 -3.48 5.90 -32.47
CA LYS A 46 -3.74 6.20 -31.05
C LYS A 46 -4.00 7.69 -30.87
N GLU A 47 -4.84 7.99 -29.89
CA GLU A 47 -5.24 9.36 -29.53
C GLU A 47 -4.89 9.68 -28.06
N ALA A 48 -4.98 8.68 -27.16
CA ALA A 48 -4.69 8.88 -25.75
C ALA A 48 -3.18 9.06 -25.51
N ILE A 49 -2.78 10.10 -24.80
CA ILE A 49 -1.38 10.47 -24.57
C ILE A 49 -0.54 9.32 -23.97
N ILE A 50 -1.11 8.50 -23.09
CA ILE A 50 -0.41 7.35 -22.50
C ILE A 50 -0.16 6.26 -23.55
N ASP A 51 -1.08 6.05 -24.51
CA ASP A 51 -0.88 5.12 -25.61
C ASP A 51 0.20 5.62 -26.58
N LEU A 52 0.17 6.92 -26.90
CA LEU A 52 1.20 7.57 -27.71
C LEU A 52 2.58 7.49 -27.05
N LYS A 53 2.66 7.73 -25.74
CA LYS A 53 3.89 7.55 -24.94
C LYS A 53 4.40 6.11 -25.04
N ASP A 54 3.52 5.10 -24.92
CA ASP A 54 3.92 3.69 -25.01
C ASP A 54 4.51 3.37 -26.41
N GLU A 55 3.91 3.89 -27.50
CA GLU A 55 4.44 3.72 -28.87
C GLU A 55 5.78 4.45 -29.05
N LEU A 56 5.95 5.66 -28.48
CA LEU A 56 7.22 6.40 -28.50
C LEU A 56 8.33 5.67 -27.75
N VAL A 57 8.04 5.06 -26.62
CA VAL A 57 9.01 4.24 -25.88
C VAL A 57 9.42 3.02 -26.71
N ALA A 58 8.47 2.31 -27.32
CA ALA A 58 8.75 1.18 -28.19
C ALA A 58 9.60 1.59 -29.41
N LEU A 59 9.33 2.75 -30.00
CA LEU A 59 10.11 3.32 -31.08
C LEU A 59 11.55 3.62 -30.66
N ALA A 60 11.74 4.27 -29.51
CA ALA A 60 13.07 4.57 -28.96
C ALA A 60 13.89 3.31 -28.68
N GLN A 61 13.24 2.25 -28.20
CA GLN A 61 13.89 0.94 -28.02
C GLN A 61 14.29 0.33 -29.36
N ALA A 62 13.42 0.38 -30.37
CA ALA A 62 13.73 -0.11 -31.71
C ALA A 62 14.89 0.67 -32.36
N ASN A 63 15.00 1.96 -32.10
CA ASN A 63 16.07 2.84 -32.58
C ASN A 63 17.36 2.76 -31.75
N GLY A 64 17.38 1.94 -30.69
CA GLY A 64 18.54 1.81 -29.80
C GLY A 64 18.84 3.06 -28.96
N LYS A 65 17.88 3.99 -28.81
CA LYS A 65 18.02 5.19 -27.96
C LYS A 65 17.92 4.85 -26.47
N VAL A 66 17.17 3.81 -26.14
CA VAL A 66 17.07 3.24 -24.79
C VAL A 66 17.15 1.72 -24.87
N GLY A 67 17.60 1.07 -23.82
CA GLY A 67 17.66 -0.39 -23.75
C GLY A 67 16.27 -1.03 -23.67
N ALA A 68 16.25 -2.35 -23.89
CA ALA A 68 15.00 -3.12 -23.92
C ALA A 68 14.44 -3.45 -22.54
N SER A 69 15.11 -3.07 -21.45
CA SER A 69 14.64 -3.35 -20.10
C SER A 69 13.40 -2.51 -19.74
N PHE A 70 12.55 -3.05 -18.89
CA PHE A 70 11.39 -2.33 -18.38
C PHE A 70 11.76 -0.99 -17.74
N ASN A 71 12.80 -0.98 -16.89
CA ASN A 71 13.20 0.24 -16.17
C ASN A 71 13.71 1.35 -17.09
N GLU A 72 14.41 1.01 -18.18
CA GLU A 72 14.87 1.97 -19.17
C GLU A 72 13.69 2.56 -19.96
N GLY A 73 12.74 1.70 -20.35
CA GLY A 73 11.50 2.15 -20.97
C GLY A 73 10.65 3.03 -20.05
N ASP A 74 10.52 2.67 -18.75
CA ASP A 74 9.79 3.47 -17.77
C ASP A 74 10.46 4.83 -17.52
N THR A 75 11.80 4.88 -17.54
CA THR A 75 12.56 6.13 -17.42
C THR A 75 12.25 7.08 -18.58
N LEU A 76 12.29 6.60 -19.82
CA LEU A 76 11.92 7.41 -20.98
C LEU A 76 10.43 7.80 -20.95
N GLY A 77 9.55 6.87 -20.58
CA GLY A 77 8.12 7.14 -20.44
C GLY A 77 7.82 8.26 -19.45
N ALA A 78 8.47 8.24 -18.28
CA ALA A 78 8.34 9.30 -17.28
C ALA A 78 8.87 10.65 -17.78
N GLU A 79 9.96 10.66 -18.55
CA GLU A 79 10.51 11.88 -19.16
C GLU A 79 9.56 12.47 -20.22
N LEU A 80 8.95 11.62 -21.07
CA LEU A 80 7.94 12.04 -22.03
C LEU A 80 6.70 12.63 -21.32
N MET A 81 6.21 11.97 -20.29
CA MET A 81 5.04 12.45 -19.54
C MET A 81 5.35 13.69 -18.69
N ASN A 82 6.63 13.98 -18.44
CA ASN A 82 7.03 15.21 -17.76
C ASN A 82 6.72 16.47 -18.57
N PHE A 83 6.56 16.39 -19.91
CA PHE A 83 6.14 17.52 -20.74
C PHE A 83 4.76 18.07 -20.35
N ILE A 84 3.84 17.22 -19.88
CA ILE A 84 2.52 17.67 -19.40
C ILE A 84 2.47 17.89 -17.89
N THR A 85 3.56 17.65 -17.16
CA THR A 85 3.58 17.73 -15.72
C THR A 85 4.09 19.10 -15.25
N PRO A 86 3.25 19.96 -14.64
CA PRO A 86 3.69 21.27 -14.20
C PRO A 86 4.82 21.18 -13.15
N ARG A 87 5.60 22.25 -13.03
CA ARG A 87 6.68 22.33 -12.02
C ARG A 87 6.14 22.20 -10.61
N PRO A 88 6.93 21.68 -9.65
CA PRO A 88 6.49 21.50 -8.25
C PRO A 88 5.87 22.76 -7.63
N SER A 89 6.46 23.95 -7.87
CA SER A 89 5.93 25.21 -7.36
C SER A 89 4.54 25.53 -7.88
N VAL A 90 4.28 25.26 -9.17
CA VAL A 90 2.95 25.48 -9.80
C VAL A 90 1.93 24.49 -9.26
N VAL A 91 2.29 23.21 -9.13
CA VAL A 91 1.40 22.18 -8.58
C VAL A 91 1.02 22.51 -7.14
N ASN A 92 1.99 22.87 -6.30
CA ASN A 92 1.74 23.23 -4.90
C ASN A 92 0.89 24.52 -4.80
N GLN A 93 1.19 25.56 -5.59
CA GLN A 93 0.40 26.77 -5.62
C GLN A 93 -1.06 26.50 -5.97
N ARG A 94 -1.33 25.80 -7.10
CA ARG A 94 -2.68 25.46 -7.57
C ARG A 94 -3.42 24.60 -6.53
N PHE A 95 -2.73 23.62 -5.94
CA PHE A 95 -3.32 22.77 -4.88
C PHE A 95 -3.82 23.60 -3.71
N TRP A 96 -2.99 24.49 -3.14
CA TRP A 96 -3.36 25.26 -1.96
C TRP A 96 -4.37 26.37 -2.28
N GLU A 97 -4.31 27.00 -3.45
CA GLU A 97 -5.33 27.95 -3.90
C GLU A 97 -6.72 27.29 -3.99
N THR A 98 -6.79 26.07 -4.57
CA THR A 98 -8.03 25.31 -4.64
C THR A 98 -8.45 24.78 -3.25
N TYR A 99 -7.49 24.29 -2.47
CA TYR A 99 -7.75 23.72 -1.13
C TYR A 99 -8.41 24.71 -0.19
N HIS A 100 -7.99 25.98 -0.19
CA HIS A 100 -8.60 27.02 0.65
C HIS A 100 -10.08 27.29 0.30
N GLN A 101 -10.50 26.96 -0.91
CA GLN A 101 -11.88 27.11 -1.36
C GLN A 101 -12.66 25.79 -1.23
N ASN A 102 -12.05 24.68 -1.61
CA ASN A 102 -12.63 23.34 -1.62
C ASN A 102 -11.54 22.27 -1.47
N PRO A 103 -11.26 21.80 -0.23
CA PRO A 103 -10.24 20.78 0.03
C PRO A 103 -10.41 19.50 -0.81
N SER A 104 -11.64 19.00 -0.93
CA SER A 104 -11.93 17.78 -1.69
C SER A 104 -11.61 17.95 -3.17
N GLN A 105 -11.85 19.14 -3.75
CA GLN A 105 -11.52 19.42 -5.15
C GLN A 105 -10.01 19.44 -5.36
N ALA A 106 -9.24 20.09 -4.48
CA ALA A 106 -7.78 20.12 -4.57
C ALA A 106 -7.17 18.71 -4.59
N ILE A 107 -7.66 17.84 -3.70
CA ILE A 107 -7.23 16.43 -3.61
C ILE A 107 -7.57 15.69 -4.91
N SER A 108 -8.81 15.86 -5.41
CA SER A 108 -9.27 15.24 -6.66
C SER A 108 -8.47 15.71 -7.87
N ASP A 109 -8.16 17.00 -7.96
CA ASP A 109 -7.36 17.59 -9.06
C ASP A 109 -5.92 17.05 -9.05
N PHE A 110 -5.32 16.92 -7.86
CA PHE A 110 -3.98 16.34 -7.73
C PHE A 110 -3.95 14.85 -8.08
N TYR A 111 -5.00 14.11 -7.72
CA TYR A 111 -5.14 12.71 -8.15
C TYR A 111 -5.35 12.59 -9.66
N ALA A 112 -6.18 13.47 -10.24
CA ALA A 112 -6.38 13.52 -11.70
C ALA A 112 -5.07 13.80 -12.44
N LEU A 113 -4.29 14.79 -12.00
CA LEU A 113 -2.96 15.07 -12.55
C LEU A 113 -2.04 13.85 -12.47
N SER A 114 -1.99 13.17 -11.31
CA SER A 114 -1.13 12.01 -11.07
C SER A 114 -1.50 10.80 -11.94
N LYS A 115 -2.76 10.68 -12.36
CA LYS A 115 -3.22 9.69 -13.34
C LYS A 115 -2.94 10.12 -14.77
N GLN A 116 -3.22 11.37 -15.10
CA GLN A 116 -3.05 11.93 -16.44
C GLN A 116 -1.60 11.91 -16.90
N ASN A 117 -0.67 12.22 -16.00
CA ASN A 117 0.76 12.22 -16.31
C ASN A 117 1.41 10.83 -16.18
N ASP A 118 0.62 9.75 -16.08
CA ASP A 118 1.08 8.35 -15.93
C ASP A 118 2.03 8.12 -14.76
N TYR A 119 1.99 8.97 -13.72
CA TYR A 119 2.67 8.66 -12.46
C TYR A 119 1.96 7.53 -11.72
N VAL A 120 0.65 7.63 -11.55
CA VAL A 120 -0.19 6.49 -11.14
C VAL A 120 -0.42 5.61 -12.37
N LYS A 121 0.12 4.39 -12.34
CA LYS A 121 0.15 3.47 -13.47
C LYS A 121 -1.21 2.79 -13.73
N VAL A 122 -2.20 3.59 -14.13
CA VAL A 122 -3.61 3.14 -14.27
C VAL A 122 -3.75 1.91 -15.15
N LYS A 123 -3.05 1.87 -16.31
CA LYS A 123 -3.08 0.70 -17.22
C LYS A 123 -2.51 -0.57 -16.58
N ALA A 124 -1.46 -0.43 -15.78
CA ALA A 124 -0.88 -1.57 -15.09
C ALA A 124 -1.79 -2.03 -13.95
N ILE A 125 -2.33 -1.10 -13.16
CA ILE A 125 -3.26 -1.36 -12.07
C ILE A 125 -4.52 -2.08 -12.56
N ALA A 126 -5.05 -1.72 -13.74
CA ALA A 126 -6.22 -2.37 -14.34
C ALA A 126 -6.02 -3.87 -14.66
N LYS A 127 -4.77 -4.36 -14.65
CA LYS A 127 -4.47 -5.79 -14.84
C LYS A 127 -4.59 -6.60 -13.56
N ASN A 128 -4.64 -5.96 -12.39
CA ASN A 128 -4.77 -6.63 -11.11
C ASN A 128 -6.07 -7.44 -11.06
N ILE A 129 -6.00 -8.62 -10.44
CA ILE A 129 -7.18 -9.43 -10.18
C ILE A 129 -7.68 -9.05 -8.79
N TYR A 130 -8.93 -8.57 -8.71
CA TYR A 130 -9.58 -8.17 -7.47
C TYR A 130 -10.89 -8.91 -7.29
N TYR A 131 -11.14 -9.40 -6.06
CA TYR A 131 -12.41 -9.98 -5.64
C TYR A 131 -12.56 -9.93 -4.13
N GLN A 132 -13.77 -10.16 -3.64
CA GLN A 132 -14.09 -10.20 -2.22
C GLN A 132 -14.51 -11.58 -1.79
N VAL A 133 -14.21 -11.96 -0.55
CA VAL A 133 -14.57 -13.24 0.04
C VAL A 133 -15.25 -13.01 1.39
N PRO A 134 -16.49 -13.51 1.60
CA PRO A 134 -17.17 -13.40 2.88
C PRO A 134 -16.50 -14.29 3.93
N THR A 135 -16.38 -13.74 5.13
CA THR A 135 -15.88 -14.43 6.33
C THR A 135 -16.73 -14.06 7.55
N GLU A 136 -16.49 -14.71 8.68
CA GLU A 136 -17.14 -14.35 9.96
C GLU A 136 -16.72 -12.96 10.49
N TYR A 137 -15.68 -12.36 9.90
CA TYR A 137 -15.19 -11.01 10.23
C TYR A 137 -15.66 -9.93 9.25
N GLY A 138 -16.41 -10.33 8.22
CA GLY A 138 -16.82 -9.47 7.11
C GLY A 138 -16.19 -9.89 5.78
N GLU A 139 -16.36 -9.06 4.76
CA GLU A 139 -15.84 -9.31 3.42
C GLU A 139 -14.36 -8.93 3.32
N ILE A 140 -13.49 -9.92 3.23
CA ILE A 140 -12.05 -9.74 3.00
C ILE A 140 -11.83 -9.49 1.51
N GLU A 141 -10.98 -8.53 1.21
CA GLU A 141 -10.60 -8.16 -0.15
C GLU A 141 -9.32 -8.88 -0.57
N ILE A 142 -9.30 -9.41 -1.77
CA ILE A 142 -8.16 -10.13 -2.34
C ILE A 142 -7.70 -9.42 -3.61
N THR A 143 -6.43 -9.03 -3.65
CA THR A 143 -5.78 -8.51 -4.85
C THR A 143 -4.59 -9.38 -5.23
N ILE A 144 -4.60 -9.96 -6.45
CA ILE A 144 -3.39 -10.51 -7.06
C ILE A 144 -2.74 -9.37 -7.84
N ASN A 145 -1.60 -8.90 -7.35
CA ASN A 145 -0.95 -7.71 -7.87
C ASN A 145 -0.14 -8.04 -9.13
N LEU A 146 -0.68 -7.67 -10.29
CA LEU A 146 -0.04 -7.80 -11.59
C LEU A 146 0.54 -6.47 -12.11
N SER A 147 0.32 -5.38 -11.39
CA SER A 147 0.73 -4.03 -11.81
C SER A 147 2.22 -3.77 -11.64
N LYS A 148 2.82 -4.35 -10.60
CA LYS A 148 4.26 -4.20 -10.33
C LYS A 148 5.02 -5.26 -11.13
N PRO A 149 5.88 -4.86 -12.08
CA PRO A 149 6.64 -5.82 -12.86
C PRO A 149 7.56 -6.64 -11.96
N GLU A 150 7.66 -7.94 -12.24
CA GLU A 150 8.67 -8.78 -11.62
C GLU A 150 10.06 -8.27 -12.01
N LYS A 151 10.98 -8.29 -11.06
CA LYS A 151 12.36 -7.89 -11.36
C LYS A 151 12.98 -8.91 -12.30
N ASP A 152 13.34 -8.49 -13.50
CA ASP A 152 14.12 -9.30 -14.44
C ASP A 152 15.42 -9.77 -13.75
N PRO A 153 15.73 -11.09 -13.75
CA PRO A 153 16.98 -11.62 -13.20
C PRO A 153 18.23 -10.95 -13.77
N LYS A 154 18.22 -10.55 -15.05
CA LYS A 154 19.32 -9.81 -15.69
C LYS A 154 19.45 -8.40 -15.12
N ALA A 155 18.31 -7.71 -14.89
CA ALA A 155 18.30 -6.39 -14.25
C ALA A 155 18.78 -6.46 -12.80
N ILE A 156 18.44 -7.53 -12.05
CA ILE A 156 18.94 -7.76 -10.70
C ILE A 156 20.46 -7.97 -10.72
N ALA A 157 20.96 -8.78 -11.65
CA ALA A 157 22.41 -9.06 -11.78
C ALA A 157 23.18 -7.79 -12.16
N LEU A 158 22.63 -6.96 -13.06
CA LEU A 158 23.20 -5.68 -13.45
C LEU A 158 23.19 -4.70 -12.27
N ALA A 159 22.08 -4.60 -11.56
CA ALA A 159 21.92 -3.72 -10.40
C ALA A 159 22.94 -4.02 -9.28
N LYS A 160 23.29 -5.31 -9.07
CA LYS A 160 24.32 -5.72 -8.10
C LYS A 160 25.73 -5.25 -8.47
N LYS A 161 26.00 -5.03 -9.77
CA LYS A 161 27.30 -4.55 -10.26
C LYS A 161 27.44 -3.02 -10.25
N LEU A 162 26.32 -2.31 -10.15
CA LEU A 162 26.32 -0.85 -10.14
C LEU A 162 26.67 -0.32 -8.74
N LYS A 163 27.56 0.68 -8.70
CA LYS A 163 27.84 1.40 -7.45
C LYS A 163 26.54 2.05 -6.96
N GLN A 164 26.14 1.80 -5.73
CA GLN A 164 24.98 2.46 -5.15
C GLN A 164 25.28 3.96 -5.02
N ALA A 165 24.47 4.78 -5.70
CA ALA A 165 24.48 6.22 -5.47
C ALA A 165 23.67 6.52 -4.22
N GLY A 166 24.19 7.36 -3.33
CA GLY A 166 23.50 7.79 -2.10
C GLY A 166 22.41 8.85 -2.35
N TYR A 167 21.95 9.03 -3.61
CA TYR A 167 20.92 9.99 -4.00
C TYR A 167 19.94 9.40 -5.02
N PRO A 168 18.62 9.51 -4.78
CA PRO A 168 17.99 9.85 -3.50
C PRO A 168 18.36 8.85 -2.40
N LYS A 169 18.27 9.24 -1.13
CA LYS A 169 18.59 8.33 0.00
C LYS A 169 17.65 7.12 0.04
N CYS A 170 16.35 7.33 -0.15
CA CYS A 170 15.36 6.26 -0.28
C CYS A 170 14.21 6.68 -1.22
N GLN A 171 13.30 5.74 -1.52
CA GLN A 171 12.19 5.97 -2.46
C GLN A 171 11.10 6.92 -1.92
N LEU A 172 11.16 7.32 -0.65
CA LEU A 172 10.21 8.24 -0.01
C LEU A 172 10.79 9.66 0.20
N CYS A 173 12.09 9.86 -0.04
CA CYS A 173 12.68 11.19 0.12
C CYS A 173 12.14 12.20 -0.90
N LEU A 174 12.06 13.48 -0.50
CA LEU A 174 11.65 14.58 -1.38
C LEU A 174 12.51 14.69 -2.65
N GLU A 175 13.76 14.23 -2.60
CA GLU A 175 14.69 14.17 -3.74
C GLU A 175 14.19 13.30 -4.91
N ASN A 176 13.17 12.48 -4.68
CA ASN A 176 12.52 11.72 -5.76
C ASN A 176 11.72 12.59 -6.71
N GLU A 177 11.25 13.76 -6.27
CA GLU A 177 10.43 14.63 -7.12
C GLU A 177 11.23 15.14 -8.32
N GLY A 178 10.82 14.73 -9.52
CA GLY A 178 11.52 15.05 -10.77
C GLY A 178 12.80 14.24 -11.02
N TYR A 179 13.11 13.23 -10.16
CA TYR A 179 14.30 12.40 -10.36
C TYR A 179 14.17 11.53 -11.62
N GLN A 180 15.16 11.59 -12.50
CA GLN A 180 15.12 10.88 -13.78
C GLN A 180 14.97 9.37 -13.65
N GLY A 181 15.53 8.77 -12.60
CA GLY A 181 15.63 7.32 -12.46
C GLY A 181 16.95 6.77 -13.00
N ARG A 182 17.15 5.47 -12.84
CA ARG A 182 18.28 4.70 -13.37
C ARG A 182 17.91 3.23 -13.40
N VAL A 183 18.72 2.38 -14.00
CA VAL A 183 18.47 0.94 -14.18
C VAL A 183 18.04 0.22 -12.88
N ASN A 184 18.59 0.62 -11.74
CA ASN A 184 18.28 0.03 -10.42
C ASN A 184 17.45 0.91 -9.50
N TYR A 185 16.88 2.00 -10.01
CA TYR A 185 16.07 2.93 -9.22
C TYR A 185 14.91 3.49 -10.07
N PRO A 186 13.68 3.55 -9.55
CA PRO A 186 12.51 3.91 -10.34
C PRO A 186 12.57 5.34 -10.88
N ALA A 187 11.98 5.52 -12.06
CA ALA A 187 11.78 6.83 -12.68
C ALA A 187 10.79 7.67 -11.90
N ARG A 188 11.05 8.97 -11.78
CA ARG A 188 10.27 9.95 -11.04
C ARG A 188 10.20 11.34 -11.73
N ALA A 189 10.55 11.43 -13.02
CA ALA A 189 10.52 12.71 -13.76
C ALA A 189 9.15 13.39 -13.70
N ASN A 190 8.08 12.61 -13.84
CA ASN A 190 6.68 13.04 -13.76
C ASN A 190 6.08 13.00 -12.34
N HIS A 191 6.88 12.75 -11.31
CA HIS A 191 6.42 12.71 -9.92
C HIS A 191 6.33 14.12 -9.33
N ARG A 192 5.24 14.38 -8.57
CA ARG A 192 5.03 15.62 -7.82
C ARG A 192 4.59 15.31 -6.40
N ILE A 193 4.97 16.18 -5.47
CA ILE A 193 4.68 16.06 -4.05
C ILE A 193 4.07 17.38 -3.57
N ILE A 194 2.92 17.31 -2.92
CA ILE A 194 2.34 18.46 -2.21
C ILE A 194 3.03 18.61 -0.88
N ARG A 195 3.54 19.80 -0.57
CA ARG A 195 4.11 20.14 0.74
C ARG A 195 3.03 20.71 1.64
N PHE A 196 2.96 20.22 2.87
CA PHE A 196 2.03 20.70 3.88
C PHE A 196 2.68 20.74 5.27
N LYS A 197 1.97 21.26 6.27
CA LYS A 197 2.46 21.39 7.62
C LYS A 197 1.70 20.50 8.59
N LEU A 198 2.46 19.80 9.45
CA LEU A 198 1.97 19.19 10.67
C LEU A 198 2.65 19.89 11.85
N GLY A 199 1.95 20.81 12.51
CA GLY A 199 2.56 21.72 13.48
C GLY A 199 3.69 22.53 12.83
N GLN A 200 4.92 22.37 13.32
CA GLN A 200 6.10 23.03 12.77
C GLN A 200 6.82 22.19 11.69
N GLU A 201 6.50 20.92 11.59
CA GLU A 201 7.13 20.00 10.65
C GLU A 201 6.62 20.21 9.22
N THR A 202 7.51 19.96 8.24
CA THR A 202 7.13 19.95 6.82
C THR A 202 6.99 18.51 6.37
N TRP A 203 5.84 18.20 5.79
CA TRP A 203 5.50 16.88 5.27
C TRP A 203 5.21 16.93 3.78
N GLY A 204 5.33 15.79 3.12
CA GLY A 204 4.96 15.60 1.72
C GLY A 204 3.74 14.71 1.60
N PHE A 205 2.87 15.02 0.65
CA PHE A 205 1.74 14.19 0.23
C PHE A 205 1.92 13.79 -1.23
N GLN A 206 1.88 12.49 -1.51
CA GLN A 206 2.03 11.92 -2.85
C GLN A 206 1.15 10.69 -3.03
N TYR A 207 0.77 10.38 -4.27
CA TYR A 207 0.10 9.11 -4.58
C TYR A 207 1.08 7.96 -4.79
N SER A 208 0.59 6.73 -4.60
CA SER A 208 1.35 5.53 -4.90
C SER A 208 1.27 5.22 -6.40
N PRO A 209 2.39 4.99 -7.10
CA PRO A 209 2.37 4.69 -8.53
C PRO A 209 1.69 3.35 -8.86
N TYR A 210 1.74 2.39 -7.95
CA TYR A 210 1.11 1.07 -8.06
C TYR A 210 0.09 0.93 -6.93
N ALA A 211 -1.01 1.66 -7.05
CA ALA A 211 -2.05 1.72 -6.03
C ALA A 211 -2.77 0.38 -5.86
N TYR A 212 -3.11 0.04 -4.63
CA TYR A 212 -3.89 -1.16 -4.29
C TYR A 212 -5.38 -0.86 -4.17
N PHE A 213 -5.73 0.40 -3.95
CA PHE A 213 -7.09 0.92 -3.83
C PHE A 213 -7.13 2.38 -4.32
N ASN A 214 -8.34 2.94 -4.42
CA ASN A 214 -8.52 4.30 -4.93
C ASN A 214 -7.81 5.34 -4.04
N GLU A 215 -7.12 6.29 -4.68
CA GLU A 215 -6.39 7.37 -4.02
C GLU A 215 -5.33 6.87 -2.99
N HIS A 216 -4.79 5.66 -3.19
CA HIS A 216 -3.70 5.17 -2.34
C HIS A 216 -2.52 6.15 -2.36
N CYS A 217 -2.21 6.69 -1.20
CA CYS A 217 -1.23 7.77 -1.05
C CYS A 217 -0.26 7.50 0.09
N ILE A 218 0.78 8.31 0.13
CA ILE A 218 1.82 8.30 1.15
C ILE A 218 1.99 9.73 1.67
N PHE A 219 1.97 9.87 2.98
CA PHE A 219 2.40 11.06 3.70
C PHE A 219 3.79 10.78 4.24
N LEU A 220 4.77 11.61 3.93
CA LEU A 220 6.17 11.38 4.25
C LEU A 220 6.78 12.59 4.95
N ASP A 221 7.63 12.34 5.92
CA ASP A 221 8.42 13.40 6.53
C ASP A 221 9.40 13.99 5.50
N SER A 222 9.59 15.29 5.53
CA SER A 222 10.63 15.95 4.71
C SER A 222 12.05 15.60 5.17
N GLN A 223 12.22 15.14 6.39
CA GLN A 223 13.47 14.66 6.93
C GLN A 223 13.55 13.13 6.76
N HIS A 224 14.76 12.64 6.47
CA HIS A 224 14.99 11.20 6.37
C HIS A 224 15.36 10.66 7.76
N GLU A 225 14.35 10.38 8.56
CA GLU A 225 14.47 9.84 9.91
C GLU A 225 13.76 8.50 10.02
N PRO A 226 14.25 7.56 10.87
CA PRO A 226 13.63 6.27 11.05
C PRO A 226 12.20 6.37 11.56
N MET A 227 11.37 5.40 11.22
CA MET A 227 10.02 5.25 11.77
C MET A 227 10.08 4.96 13.27
N GLU A 228 9.22 5.65 14.02
CA GLU A 228 9.02 5.41 15.45
C GLU A 228 7.54 5.61 15.79
N ILE A 229 6.90 4.57 16.32
CA ILE A 229 5.53 4.67 16.83
C ILE A 229 5.57 5.26 18.23
N ASN A 230 5.08 6.49 18.36
CA ASN A 230 5.05 7.23 19.63
C ASN A 230 3.84 8.18 19.66
N GLN A 231 3.76 9.03 20.69
CA GLN A 231 2.70 10.02 20.83
C GLN A 231 2.59 10.94 19.60
N ALA A 232 3.71 11.42 19.07
CA ALA A 232 3.70 12.28 17.89
C ALA A 232 3.12 11.60 16.65
N THR A 233 3.28 10.27 16.52
CA THR A 233 2.62 9.48 15.46
C THR A 233 1.11 9.63 15.54
N PHE A 234 0.50 9.46 16.73
CA PHE A 234 -0.95 9.60 16.89
C PHE A 234 -1.42 11.03 16.61
N GLU A 235 -0.70 12.02 17.07
CA GLU A 235 -0.97 13.45 16.81
C GLU A 235 -0.94 13.75 15.30
N ARG A 236 0.08 13.23 14.58
CA ARG A 236 0.24 13.41 13.13
C ARG A 236 -0.88 12.73 12.36
N LEU A 237 -1.21 11.47 12.68
CA LEU A 237 -2.28 10.73 12.01
C LEU A 237 -3.62 11.44 12.14
N LEU A 238 -3.99 11.87 13.36
CA LEU A 238 -5.24 12.61 13.60
C LEU A 238 -5.24 13.99 12.92
N SER A 239 -4.08 14.66 12.86
CA SER A 239 -3.95 15.94 12.15
C SER A 239 -4.06 15.80 10.65
N ILE A 240 -3.57 14.69 10.08
CA ILE A 240 -3.70 14.41 8.64
C ILE A 240 -5.16 14.13 8.28
N VAL A 241 -5.88 13.29 9.01
CA VAL A 241 -7.30 13.01 8.71
C VAL A 241 -8.20 14.23 8.94
N ASP A 242 -7.75 15.20 9.72
CA ASP A 242 -8.43 16.48 9.89
C ASP A 242 -8.25 17.40 8.66
N GLN A 243 -7.07 17.35 8.03
CA GLN A 243 -6.75 18.13 6.84
C GLN A 243 -7.22 17.44 5.55
N PHE A 244 -7.20 16.11 5.48
CA PHE A 244 -7.57 15.32 4.30
C PHE A 244 -8.88 14.57 4.54
N ASP A 245 -9.98 15.31 4.49
CA ASP A 245 -11.31 14.78 4.79
C ASP A 245 -11.69 13.60 3.90
N GLY A 246 -12.29 12.58 4.52
CA GLY A 246 -12.68 11.33 3.86
C GLY A 246 -11.53 10.35 3.61
N TYR A 247 -10.30 10.65 4.06
CA TYR A 247 -9.18 9.72 4.05
C TYR A 247 -9.09 8.97 5.37
N PHE A 248 -8.66 7.70 5.30
CA PHE A 248 -7.98 7.05 6.41
C PHE A 248 -6.48 7.31 6.27
N VAL A 249 -5.74 7.27 7.38
CA VAL A 249 -4.28 7.33 7.39
C VAL A 249 -3.76 6.43 8.51
N GLY A 250 -2.76 5.61 8.21
CA GLY A 250 -2.16 4.72 9.20
C GLY A 250 -0.65 4.58 9.01
N SER A 251 0.01 4.09 10.03
CA SER A 251 1.43 3.75 10.02
C SER A 251 1.65 2.25 10.00
N ASN A 252 2.64 1.79 9.24
CA ASN A 252 3.19 0.48 9.51
C ASN A 252 3.81 0.44 10.91
N ALA A 253 3.93 -0.75 11.49
CA ALA A 253 4.70 -0.95 12.70
C ALA A 253 6.18 -0.64 12.48
N ASP A 254 6.87 -0.19 13.51
CA ASP A 254 8.27 0.26 13.50
C ASP A 254 9.29 -0.85 13.83
N LEU A 255 8.84 -2.07 14.04
CA LEU A 255 9.71 -3.23 14.32
C LEU A 255 9.84 -4.15 13.10
N PRO A 256 10.98 -4.86 12.96
CA PRO A 256 11.15 -5.92 11.96
C PRO A 256 10.07 -7.00 12.08
N ILE A 257 9.85 -7.79 11.01
CA ILE A 257 8.87 -8.90 10.94
C ILE A 257 7.43 -8.41 10.86
N VAL A 258 7.05 -7.39 11.63
CA VAL A 258 5.68 -6.83 11.70
C VAL A 258 5.56 -5.45 11.09
N GLY A 259 6.69 -4.86 10.66
CA GLY A 259 6.76 -3.54 10.02
C GLY A 259 6.65 -3.60 8.50
N GLY A 260 6.66 -2.42 7.89
CA GLY A 260 6.72 -2.24 6.44
C GLY A 260 8.12 -2.44 5.87
N SER A 261 8.25 -2.26 4.55
CA SER A 261 9.52 -2.47 3.82
C SER A 261 10.52 -1.32 3.97
N ILE A 262 10.10 -0.14 4.41
CA ILE A 262 10.95 1.05 4.58
C ILE A 262 10.76 1.56 6.01
N LEU A 263 11.60 1.06 6.93
CA LEU A 263 11.60 1.50 8.34
C LEU A 263 12.55 2.68 8.58
N THR A 264 13.35 3.05 7.59
CA THR A 264 14.40 4.09 7.69
C THR A 264 13.90 5.50 7.41
N HIS A 265 12.64 5.65 7.03
CA HIS A 265 12.04 6.95 6.71
C HIS A 265 10.61 7.02 7.24
N GLU A 266 10.35 7.96 8.14
CA GLU A 266 9.03 8.19 8.74
C GLU A 266 8.00 8.51 7.65
N HIS A 267 6.96 7.69 7.56
CA HIS A 267 5.90 7.85 6.58
C HIS A 267 4.62 7.12 7.00
N TYR A 268 3.49 7.60 6.48
CA TYR A 268 2.17 7.00 6.67
C TYR A 268 1.54 6.69 5.31
N GLN A 269 0.65 5.72 5.28
CA GLN A 269 -0.14 5.41 4.10
C GLN A 269 -1.60 5.78 4.34
N GLY A 270 -2.25 6.25 3.30
CA GLY A 270 -3.64 6.66 3.38
C GLY A 270 -4.36 6.57 2.04
N GLY A 271 -5.57 7.09 2.02
CA GLY A 271 -6.40 7.18 0.83
C GLY A 271 -7.89 7.06 1.14
N ARG A 272 -8.69 7.03 0.07
CA ARG A 272 -10.15 6.96 0.14
C ARG A 272 -10.61 5.53 -0.08
N HIS A 273 -10.62 4.74 1.00
CA HIS A 273 -11.09 3.34 0.97
C HIS A 273 -11.65 2.93 2.32
N VAL A 274 -12.68 2.10 2.31
CA VAL A 274 -13.34 1.57 3.52
C VAL A 274 -13.09 0.07 3.61
N PHE A 275 -12.18 -0.31 4.48
CA PHE A 275 -11.76 -1.71 4.65
C PHE A 275 -12.72 -2.54 5.51
N ALA A 276 -12.59 -3.86 5.44
CA ALA A 276 -13.37 -4.79 6.24
C ALA A 276 -13.18 -4.55 7.76
N MET A 277 -11.97 -4.28 8.24
CA MET A 277 -11.69 -3.98 9.64
C MET A 277 -12.43 -2.73 10.12
N GLU A 278 -12.57 -1.69 9.29
CA GLU A 278 -13.32 -0.49 9.63
C GLU A 278 -14.80 -0.79 9.85
N LYS A 279 -15.39 -1.65 9.00
CA LYS A 279 -16.80 -2.09 9.09
C LYS A 279 -17.05 -3.05 10.23
N ALA A 280 -16.01 -3.73 10.73
CA ALA A 280 -16.14 -4.71 11.79
C ALA A 280 -16.68 -4.06 13.10
N PRO A 281 -17.65 -4.70 13.78
CA PRO A 281 -18.25 -4.14 14.98
C PRO A 281 -17.29 -4.23 16.18
N VAL A 282 -17.47 -3.34 17.13
CA VAL A 282 -16.95 -3.50 18.50
C VAL A 282 -17.72 -4.61 19.18
N GLU A 283 -17.05 -5.67 19.61
CA GLU A 283 -17.67 -6.81 20.29
C GLU A 283 -17.59 -6.73 21.82
N THR A 284 -16.61 -6.00 22.35
CA THR A 284 -16.43 -5.79 23.78
C THR A 284 -16.18 -4.32 24.03
N GLN A 285 -17.06 -3.66 24.77
CA GLN A 285 -16.86 -2.27 25.18
C GLN A 285 -15.81 -2.19 26.29
N LEU A 286 -14.96 -1.19 26.21
CA LEU A 286 -13.95 -0.89 27.22
C LEU A 286 -14.22 0.51 27.79
N GLN A 287 -14.11 0.65 29.11
CA GLN A 287 -14.25 1.96 29.75
C GLN A 287 -13.02 2.26 30.61
N PHE A 288 -12.38 3.38 30.33
CA PHE A 288 -11.21 3.87 31.07
C PHE A 288 -11.60 5.08 31.90
N ALA A 289 -11.44 5.00 33.22
CA ALA A 289 -11.93 6.03 34.15
C ALA A 289 -11.33 7.43 33.88
N ASP A 290 -10.06 7.47 33.49
CA ASP A 290 -9.36 8.73 33.22
C ASP A 290 -9.77 9.37 31.88
N TYR A 291 -10.54 8.65 31.03
CA TYR A 291 -10.93 9.04 29.67
C TYR A 291 -12.42 8.85 29.40
N PRO A 292 -13.32 9.49 30.19
CA PRO A 292 -14.76 9.23 30.12
C PRO A 292 -15.41 9.65 28.79
N ASN A 293 -14.76 10.53 28.00
CA ASN A 293 -15.27 11.01 26.71
C ASN A 293 -14.73 10.21 25.51
N VAL A 294 -13.89 9.19 25.76
CA VAL A 294 -13.38 8.29 24.72
C VAL A 294 -14.19 7.00 24.74
N ALA A 295 -14.97 6.75 23.69
CA ALA A 295 -15.53 5.44 23.47
C ALA A 295 -14.42 4.47 23.04
N ALA A 296 -14.25 3.38 23.76
CA ALA A 296 -13.24 2.38 23.49
C ALA A 296 -13.82 0.98 23.41
N GLY A 297 -13.18 0.08 22.63
CA GLY A 297 -13.62 -1.30 22.56
C GLY A 297 -12.73 -2.20 21.73
N ILE A 298 -12.88 -3.51 21.96
CA ILE A 298 -12.22 -4.55 21.17
C ILE A 298 -13.06 -4.80 19.92
N VAL A 299 -12.42 -4.75 18.76
CA VAL A 299 -13.06 -4.98 17.45
C VAL A 299 -13.15 -6.48 17.18
N LYS A 300 -14.28 -6.94 16.66
CA LYS A 300 -14.43 -8.32 16.15
C LYS A 300 -13.61 -8.50 14.88
N TRP A 301 -12.34 -8.75 15.05
CA TRP A 301 -11.35 -8.87 13.97
C TRP A 301 -10.39 -10.04 14.27
N PRO A 302 -9.80 -10.71 13.26
CA PRO A 302 -8.84 -11.80 13.51
C PRO A 302 -7.59 -11.33 14.26
N MET A 303 -7.17 -10.08 14.08
CA MET A 303 -6.07 -9.48 14.83
C MET A 303 -6.58 -8.72 16.06
N SER A 304 -5.68 -8.40 16.98
CA SER A 304 -6.01 -7.75 18.26
C SER A 304 -6.11 -6.24 18.11
N VAL A 305 -7.33 -5.72 17.99
CA VAL A 305 -7.61 -4.30 17.71
C VAL A 305 -8.37 -3.65 18.84
N ILE A 306 -7.85 -2.55 19.37
CA ILE A 306 -8.57 -1.62 20.25
C ILE A 306 -8.97 -0.40 19.42
N ARG A 307 -10.27 -0.16 19.31
CA ARG A 307 -10.82 1.02 18.65
C ARG A 307 -11.13 2.09 19.67
N LEU A 308 -10.68 3.31 19.40
CA LEU A 308 -10.94 4.51 20.20
C LEU A 308 -11.70 5.51 19.33
N SER A 309 -12.71 6.20 19.90
CA SER A 309 -13.46 7.23 19.19
C SER A 309 -13.81 8.38 20.14
N SER A 310 -13.56 9.63 19.72
CA SER A 310 -13.87 10.85 20.47
C SER A 310 -13.94 12.07 19.55
N ASP A 311 -14.57 13.13 20.05
CA ASP A 311 -14.50 14.45 19.44
C ASP A 311 -13.17 15.15 19.78
N SER A 312 -12.47 14.75 20.86
CA SER A 312 -11.19 15.29 21.30
C SER A 312 -10.01 14.47 20.78
N LYS A 313 -9.19 15.08 19.93
CA LYS A 313 -7.91 14.51 19.47
C LYS A 313 -6.95 14.30 20.63
N GLU A 314 -6.93 15.25 21.57
CA GLU A 314 -6.03 15.24 22.72
C GLU A 314 -6.30 14.03 23.64
N GLU A 315 -7.58 13.72 23.92
CA GLU A 315 -7.94 12.56 24.73
C GLU A 315 -7.64 11.24 24.00
N LEU A 316 -7.85 11.19 22.69
CA LEU A 316 -7.47 10.03 21.87
C LEU A 316 -5.96 9.77 21.92
N VAL A 317 -5.16 10.83 21.72
CA VAL A 317 -3.69 10.75 21.79
C VAL A 317 -3.23 10.30 23.17
N ALA A 318 -3.80 10.87 24.23
CA ALA A 318 -3.42 10.54 25.61
C ALA A 318 -3.71 9.07 25.94
N LEU A 319 -4.91 8.56 25.59
CA LEU A 319 -5.25 7.16 25.83
C LEU A 319 -4.45 6.20 24.92
N ALA A 320 -4.27 6.53 23.64
CA ALA A 320 -3.46 5.73 22.73
C ALA A 320 -2.00 5.63 23.19
N SER A 321 -1.43 6.74 23.68
CA SER A 321 -0.08 6.77 24.24
C SER A 321 0.03 5.92 25.51
N LYS A 322 -0.98 5.97 26.38
CA LYS A 322 -1.05 5.12 27.58
C LYS A 322 -1.11 3.62 27.19
N ILE A 323 -1.95 3.27 26.19
CA ILE A 323 -2.06 1.88 25.70
C ILE A 323 -0.70 1.41 25.13
N LEU A 324 -0.05 2.23 24.27
CA LEU A 324 1.25 1.90 23.70
C LEU A 324 2.32 1.69 24.76
N ALA A 325 2.42 2.61 25.74
CA ALA A 325 3.39 2.53 26.83
C ALA A 325 3.20 1.27 27.68
N LYS A 326 1.93 0.93 27.98
CA LYS A 326 1.58 -0.29 28.70
C LYS A 326 1.86 -1.54 27.88
N TRP A 327 1.54 -1.53 26.58
CA TRP A 327 1.80 -2.65 25.68
C TRP A 327 3.29 -2.99 25.58
N ARG A 328 4.14 -2.00 25.45
CA ARG A 328 5.59 -2.18 25.37
C ARG A 328 6.23 -2.87 26.55
N THR A 329 5.59 -2.89 27.70
CA THR A 329 6.11 -3.49 28.94
C THR A 329 5.29 -4.67 29.45
N TYR A 330 4.18 -5.01 28.78
CA TYR A 330 3.28 -6.05 29.22
C TYR A 330 3.73 -7.44 28.74
N SER A 331 3.82 -8.39 29.65
CA SER A 331 3.98 -9.81 29.33
C SER A 331 2.81 -10.61 29.91
N ASP A 332 2.39 -11.64 29.18
CA ASP A 332 1.35 -12.59 29.61
C ASP A 332 1.92 -14.00 29.51
N GLU A 333 2.41 -14.54 30.66
CA GLU A 333 3.08 -15.83 30.71
C GLU A 333 2.17 -17.00 30.29
N ASP A 334 0.87 -16.92 30.61
CA ASP A 334 -0.11 -17.93 30.24
C ASP A 334 -0.27 -18.09 28.72
N LEU A 335 -0.03 -17.00 27.98
CA LEU A 335 -0.12 -16.95 26.52
C LEU A 335 1.24 -16.92 25.84
N GLN A 336 2.33 -16.96 26.59
CA GLN A 336 3.70 -16.87 26.08
C GLN A 336 3.95 -15.55 25.31
N ILE A 337 3.27 -14.48 25.70
CA ILE A 337 3.48 -13.14 25.18
C ILE A 337 4.55 -12.48 26.06
N VAL A 338 5.68 -12.09 25.45
CA VAL A 338 6.85 -11.54 26.15
C VAL A 338 7.22 -10.18 25.57
N ALA A 339 7.25 -9.16 26.41
CA ALA A 339 7.54 -7.80 26.00
C ALA A 339 8.98 -7.60 25.54
N GLU A 340 9.92 -8.33 26.15
CA GLU A 340 11.36 -8.22 25.89
C GLU A 340 12.04 -9.58 26.05
N SER A 341 12.95 -9.92 25.17
CA SER A 341 13.87 -11.06 25.31
C SER A 341 15.26 -10.70 24.79
N GLU A 342 16.30 -11.12 25.53
CA GLU A 342 17.71 -10.87 25.16
C GLU A 342 18.05 -9.38 24.92
N GLY A 343 17.30 -8.46 25.55
CA GLY A 343 17.45 -7.01 25.42
C GLY A 343 16.77 -6.41 24.18
N GLU A 344 15.97 -7.18 23.46
CA GLU A 344 15.15 -6.72 22.33
C GLU A 344 13.67 -6.59 22.70
N LEU A 345 13.08 -5.45 22.38
CA LEU A 345 11.66 -5.19 22.54
C LEU A 345 10.86 -5.83 21.40
N HIS A 346 9.72 -6.46 21.76
CA HIS A 346 8.89 -7.19 20.80
C HIS A 346 7.58 -6.49 20.44
N HIS A 347 7.12 -5.56 21.27
CA HIS A 347 5.78 -5.00 21.19
C HIS A 347 5.76 -3.63 20.54
N THR A 348 4.85 -3.47 19.60
CA THR A 348 4.53 -2.20 18.95
C THR A 348 3.06 -2.17 18.54
N ILE A 349 2.63 -1.11 17.86
CA ILE A 349 1.27 -0.92 17.37
C ILE A 349 1.30 -0.54 15.90
N THR A 350 0.32 -1.03 15.13
CA THR A 350 -0.04 -0.49 13.81
C THR A 350 -1.27 0.42 14.03
N PRO A 351 -1.10 1.76 14.06
CA PRO A 351 -2.19 2.70 14.29
C PRO A 351 -2.86 3.12 12.98
N ILE A 352 -4.18 3.23 12.99
CA ILE A 352 -4.98 3.69 11.84
C ILE A 352 -5.99 4.73 12.31
N ALA A 353 -5.93 5.93 11.74
CA ALA A 353 -6.83 7.03 12.01
C ALA A 353 -7.81 7.27 10.87
N ARG A 354 -9.02 7.73 11.19
CA ARG A 354 -10.03 8.23 10.26
C ARG A 354 -11.05 9.12 10.97
N LYS A 355 -11.89 9.77 10.20
CA LYS A 355 -13.12 10.38 10.72
C LYS A 355 -14.32 9.51 10.35
N ARG A 356 -15.20 9.26 11.32
CA ARG A 356 -16.45 8.57 11.12
C ARG A 356 -17.55 9.19 11.97
N ASP A 357 -18.72 9.46 11.34
CA ASP A 357 -19.88 10.09 12.01
C ASP A 357 -19.53 11.38 12.76
N GLY A 358 -18.62 12.18 12.18
CA GLY A 358 -18.16 13.46 12.72
C GLY A 358 -17.10 13.35 13.83
N LYS A 359 -16.75 12.14 14.27
CA LYS A 359 -15.75 11.90 15.31
C LYS A 359 -14.42 11.43 14.73
N PHE A 360 -13.34 11.68 15.46
CA PHE A 360 -12.07 11.04 15.21
C PHE A 360 -12.11 9.61 15.74
N GLU A 361 -11.57 8.69 14.95
CA GLU A 361 -11.45 7.28 15.30
C GLU A 361 -10.01 6.83 15.10
N LEU A 362 -9.49 6.07 16.05
CA LEU A 362 -8.13 5.52 16.04
C LEU A 362 -8.20 4.03 16.37
N ASP A 363 -7.85 3.18 15.42
CA ASP A 363 -7.66 1.75 15.64
C ASP A 363 -6.20 1.48 16.01
N LEU A 364 -5.99 0.80 17.11
CA LEU A 364 -4.69 0.38 17.63
C LEU A 364 -4.56 -1.13 17.48
N VAL A 365 -3.84 -1.58 16.45
CA VAL A 365 -3.59 -3.00 16.24
C VAL A 365 -2.32 -3.41 16.97
N LEU A 366 -2.45 -4.27 17.98
CA LEU A 366 -1.32 -4.76 18.77
C LEU A 366 -0.45 -5.68 17.91
N ARG A 367 0.86 -5.43 17.88
CA ARG A 367 1.83 -6.22 17.12
C ARG A 367 2.95 -6.73 18.03
N ASP A 368 3.48 -7.88 17.65
CA ASP A 368 4.57 -8.55 18.36
C ASP A 368 5.46 -9.28 17.36
N ASN A 369 6.78 -9.06 17.43
CA ASN A 369 7.76 -9.65 16.52
C ASN A 369 8.56 -10.82 17.09
N GLN A 370 8.08 -11.43 18.18
CA GLN A 370 8.72 -12.62 18.76
C GLN A 370 8.91 -13.74 17.73
N THR A 371 10.02 -14.42 17.82
CA THR A 371 10.32 -15.64 17.06
C THR A 371 10.48 -16.83 18.00
N SER A 372 10.44 -18.04 17.45
CA SER A 372 10.76 -19.27 18.18
C SER A 372 11.37 -20.30 17.26
N ALA A 373 11.95 -21.38 17.81
CA ALA A 373 12.46 -22.48 17.00
C ALA A 373 11.38 -23.10 16.08
N LYS A 374 10.11 -23.08 16.50
CA LYS A 374 8.97 -23.54 15.69
C LYS A 374 8.55 -22.51 14.63
N TYR A 375 8.67 -21.24 14.94
CA TYR A 375 8.25 -20.12 14.11
C TYR A 375 9.40 -19.12 13.90
N PRO A 376 10.40 -19.48 13.10
CA PRO A 376 11.60 -18.65 12.89
C PRO A 376 11.31 -17.35 12.14
N ASP A 377 10.25 -17.31 11.33
CA ASP A 377 9.79 -16.12 10.61
C ASP A 377 8.93 -15.18 11.49
N GLY A 378 8.53 -15.63 12.68
CA GLY A 378 7.67 -14.92 13.65
C GLY A 378 6.54 -15.78 14.18
N ILE A 379 6.25 -15.66 15.49
CA ILE A 379 5.11 -16.35 16.13
C ILE A 379 3.80 -15.73 15.62
N TYR A 380 3.79 -14.39 15.46
CA TYR A 380 2.65 -13.59 14.99
C TYR A 380 2.86 -13.15 13.55
N HIS A 381 3.09 -14.12 12.68
CA HIS A 381 3.42 -14.02 11.27
C HIS A 381 2.73 -15.16 10.52
N PRO A 382 2.48 -15.07 9.20
CA PRO A 382 1.93 -16.19 8.43
C PRO A 382 2.74 -17.48 8.64
N HIS A 383 2.11 -18.53 9.17
CA HIS A 383 2.76 -19.80 9.42
C HIS A 383 3.01 -20.59 8.13
N GLN A 384 3.89 -21.60 8.17
CA GLN A 384 4.35 -22.32 6.99
C GLN A 384 3.22 -22.94 6.14
N ASP A 385 2.15 -23.40 6.76
CA ASP A 385 0.99 -24.02 6.11
C ASP A 385 0.19 -23.04 5.24
N VAL A 386 0.27 -21.73 5.50
CA VAL A 386 -0.39 -20.69 4.69
C VAL A 386 0.55 -19.97 3.72
N GLN A 387 1.86 -20.21 3.79
CA GLN A 387 2.86 -19.50 2.98
C GLN A 387 2.82 -19.83 1.50
N HIS A 388 2.14 -20.88 1.09
CA HIS A 388 1.86 -21.16 -0.32
C HIS A 388 0.99 -20.05 -0.96
N ILE A 389 0.20 -19.32 -0.19
CA ILE A 389 -0.60 -18.16 -0.61
C ILE A 389 0.08 -16.85 -0.20
N LYS A 390 0.42 -16.69 1.07
CA LYS A 390 1.00 -15.46 1.62
C LYS A 390 2.15 -15.77 2.57
N LYS A 391 3.36 -15.35 2.20
CA LYS A 391 4.59 -15.56 2.98
C LYS A 391 5.13 -14.28 3.62
N GLU A 392 4.92 -13.13 2.97
CA GLU A 392 5.50 -11.85 3.37
C GLU A 392 4.87 -11.32 4.67
N ASN A 393 5.58 -10.40 5.32
CA ASN A 393 5.08 -9.68 6.50
C ASN A 393 3.72 -9.03 6.25
N ILE A 394 2.86 -9.02 7.25
CA ILE A 394 1.54 -8.39 7.19
C ILE A 394 1.67 -6.92 7.54
N GLY A 395 1.58 -6.08 6.51
CA GLY A 395 1.65 -4.62 6.62
C GLY A 395 0.29 -3.98 6.88
N LEU A 396 0.30 -2.64 7.00
CA LEU A 396 -0.86 -1.81 7.31
C LEU A 396 -2.12 -2.15 6.50
N ILE A 397 -2.01 -2.25 5.18
CA ILE A 397 -3.15 -2.47 4.28
C ILE A 397 -3.75 -3.85 4.50
N GLU A 398 -2.90 -4.85 4.66
CA GLU A 398 -3.31 -6.24 4.87
C GLU A 398 -3.94 -6.45 6.24
N VAL A 399 -3.43 -5.77 7.27
CA VAL A 399 -4.04 -5.73 8.60
C VAL A 399 -5.50 -5.31 8.55
N MET A 400 -5.85 -4.38 7.66
CA MET A 400 -7.22 -3.89 7.49
C MET A 400 -8.13 -4.79 6.64
N GLY A 401 -7.60 -5.88 6.08
CA GLY A 401 -8.39 -6.90 5.38
C GLY A 401 -8.28 -6.89 3.85
N LEU A 402 -7.29 -6.20 3.26
CA LEU A 402 -6.99 -6.28 1.83
C LEU A 402 -5.70 -7.07 1.61
N ALA A 403 -5.81 -8.30 1.14
CA ALA A 403 -4.68 -9.14 0.78
C ALA A 403 -3.96 -8.63 -0.46
N ILE A 404 -2.65 -8.46 -0.37
CA ILE A 404 -1.79 -8.14 -1.52
C ILE A 404 -0.98 -9.38 -1.85
N LEU A 405 -1.44 -10.12 -2.86
CA LEU A 405 -0.89 -11.41 -3.23
C LEU A 405 0.05 -11.32 -4.43
N PRO A 406 1.08 -12.17 -4.52
CA PRO A 406 2.08 -12.13 -5.58
C PRO A 406 1.51 -12.57 -6.94
N PRO A 407 2.07 -12.06 -8.07
CA PRO A 407 1.57 -12.34 -9.42
C PRO A 407 1.62 -13.81 -9.80
N ARG A 408 2.55 -14.61 -9.24
CA ARG A 408 2.64 -16.07 -9.48
C ARG A 408 1.30 -16.80 -9.25
N LEU A 409 0.49 -16.33 -8.31
CA LEU A 409 -0.78 -16.96 -7.98
C LEU A 409 -1.80 -16.90 -9.12
N LYS A 410 -1.68 -15.98 -10.08
CA LYS A 410 -2.56 -15.99 -11.27
C LYS A 410 -2.50 -17.32 -12.02
N THR A 411 -1.30 -17.83 -12.26
CA THR A 411 -1.08 -19.08 -12.99
C THR A 411 -1.20 -20.30 -12.07
N GLU A 412 -0.66 -20.22 -10.87
CA GLU A 412 -0.66 -21.33 -9.92
C GLU A 412 -2.08 -21.74 -9.48
N LEU A 413 -2.98 -20.76 -9.23
CA LEU A 413 -4.37 -21.07 -8.86
C LEU A 413 -5.18 -21.67 -10.03
N ALA A 414 -4.83 -21.33 -11.27
CA ALA A 414 -5.42 -21.99 -12.43
C ALA A 414 -5.02 -23.47 -12.52
N GLU A 415 -3.76 -23.78 -12.18
CA GLU A 415 -3.28 -25.17 -12.12
C GLU A 415 -3.91 -25.95 -10.95
N VAL A 416 -4.14 -25.28 -9.80
CA VAL A 416 -4.93 -25.87 -8.70
C VAL A 416 -6.33 -26.24 -9.16
N ALA A 417 -7.03 -25.36 -9.89
CA ALA A 417 -8.37 -25.65 -10.40
C ALA A 417 -8.39 -26.86 -11.36
N LYS A 418 -7.39 -26.97 -12.24
CA LYS A 418 -7.23 -28.17 -13.10
C LYS A 418 -7.00 -29.45 -12.29
N TYR A 419 -6.14 -29.39 -11.28
CA TYR A 419 -5.88 -30.52 -10.37
C TYR A 419 -7.16 -30.98 -9.67
N LEU A 420 -7.95 -30.04 -9.14
CA LEU A 420 -9.23 -30.36 -8.50
C LEU A 420 -10.19 -31.10 -9.43
N LEU A 421 -10.18 -30.79 -10.74
CA LEU A 421 -11.01 -31.38 -11.78
C LEU A 421 -10.43 -32.69 -12.37
N GLY A 422 -9.25 -33.13 -11.88
CA GLY A 422 -8.60 -34.32 -12.46
C GLY A 422 -8.08 -34.13 -13.88
N GLN A 423 -7.89 -32.88 -14.31
CA GLN A 423 -7.35 -32.54 -15.63
C GLN A 423 -5.80 -32.55 -15.61
N PRO A 424 -5.14 -32.68 -16.78
CA PRO A 424 -3.69 -32.47 -16.87
C PRO A 424 -3.30 -31.10 -16.30
N ASN A 425 -2.33 -31.07 -15.39
CA ASN A 425 -1.96 -29.87 -14.66
C ASN A 425 -0.47 -29.88 -14.29
N GLU A 426 0.01 -28.66 -13.89
CA GLU A 426 1.37 -28.40 -13.41
C GLU A 426 1.32 -27.81 -11.99
N ILE A 427 0.41 -28.33 -11.14
CA ILE A 427 0.28 -27.87 -9.75
C ILE A 427 1.62 -27.95 -9.01
N LYS A 428 1.95 -26.89 -8.27
CA LYS A 428 3.14 -26.87 -7.43
C LYS A 428 2.94 -27.77 -6.20
N ALA A 429 4.00 -28.49 -5.81
CA ALA A 429 3.94 -29.44 -4.68
C ALA A 429 3.40 -28.79 -3.39
N TYR A 430 3.76 -27.53 -3.14
CA TYR A 430 3.30 -26.81 -1.94
C TYR A 430 1.82 -26.43 -1.94
N HIS A 431 1.10 -26.58 -3.06
CA HIS A 431 -0.35 -26.41 -3.13
C HIS A 431 -1.13 -27.74 -3.01
N GLN A 432 -0.48 -28.90 -3.18
CA GLN A 432 -1.19 -30.17 -3.29
C GLN A 432 -2.01 -30.51 -2.06
N ALA A 433 -1.42 -30.44 -0.86
CA ALA A 433 -2.14 -30.75 0.39
C ALA A 433 -3.39 -29.87 0.57
N TRP A 434 -3.27 -28.57 0.30
CA TRP A 434 -4.39 -27.65 0.33
C TRP A 434 -5.45 -27.95 -0.75
N ALA A 435 -5.02 -28.32 -1.96
CA ALA A 435 -5.94 -28.72 -3.02
C ALA A 435 -6.70 -30.01 -2.65
N ASP A 436 -6.05 -30.98 -2.01
CA ASP A 436 -6.71 -32.21 -1.52
C ASP A 436 -7.74 -31.90 -0.42
N GLU A 437 -7.45 -30.97 0.49
CA GLU A 437 -8.40 -30.48 1.48
C GLU A 437 -9.63 -29.80 0.83
N ILE A 438 -9.42 -28.95 -0.19
CA ILE A 438 -10.50 -28.33 -0.96
C ILE A 438 -11.38 -29.42 -1.60
N LYS A 439 -10.76 -30.42 -2.23
CA LYS A 439 -11.49 -31.50 -2.88
C LYS A 439 -12.35 -32.30 -1.91
N ALA A 440 -11.84 -32.55 -0.70
CA ALA A 440 -12.57 -33.24 0.34
C ALA A 440 -13.74 -32.40 0.90
N LYS A 441 -13.54 -31.09 1.01
CA LYS A 441 -14.50 -30.12 1.57
C LYS A 441 -15.65 -29.78 0.61
N HIS A 442 -15.40 -29.84 -0.72
CA HIS A 442 -16.31 -29.41 -1.76
C HIS A 442 -16.75 -30.55 -2.68
N PRO A 443 -17.66 -31.43 -2.23
CA PRO A 443 -18.20 -32.51 -3.05
C PRO A 443 -19.00 -31.99 -4.26
N GLU A 444 -19.46 -30.75 -4.23
CA GLU A 444 -20.20 -30.08 -5.32
C GLU A 444 -19.30 -29.55 -6.46
N LEU A 445 -17.99 -29.80 -6.40
CA LEU A 445 -17.00 -29.26 -7.34
C LEU A 445 -17.26 -29.74 -8.76
N THR A 446 -17.33 -28.79 -9.68
CA THR A 446 -17.57 -28.98 -11.12
C THR A 446 -16.68 -28.06 -11.95
N PRO A 447 -16.53 -28.29 -13.27
CA PRO A 447 -15.82 -27.34 -14.13
C PRO A 447 -16.39 -25.89 -14.11
N ALA A 448 -17.68 -25.74 -13.81
CA ALA A 448 -18.34 -24.47 -13.81
C ALA A 448 -18.03 -23.62 -12.54
N ASN A 449 -17.75 -24.27 -11.41
CA ASN A 449 -17.55 -23.58 -10.11
C ASN A 449 -16.12 -23.70 -9.53
N ALA A 450 -15.25 -24.52 -10.11
CA ALA A 450 -13.92 -24.78 -9.55
C ALA A 450 -13.10 -23.50 -9.32
N SER A 451 -13.13 -22.54 -10.25
CA SER A 451 -12.41 -21.28 -10.11
C SER A 451 -12.95 -20.44 -8.94
N GLU A 452 -14.27 -20.39 -8.76
CA GLU A 452 -14.87 -19.62 -7.67
C GLU A 452 -14.64 -20.27 -6.30
N ILE A 453 -14.65 -21.61 -6.25
CA ILE A 453 -14.26 -22.35 -5.03
C ILE A 453 -12.81 -22.05 -4.66
N VAL A 454 -11.88 -22.10 -5.61
CA VAL A 454 -10.47 -21.78 -5.36
C VAL A 454 -10.32 -20.34 -4.85
N LYS A 455 -11.02 -19.36 -5.43
CA LYS A 455 -11.01 -17.96 -4.95
C LYS A 455 -11.54 -17.85 -3.52
N ALA A 456 -12.64 -18.52 -3.21
CA ALA A 456 -13.20 -18.53 -1.85
C ALA A 456 -12.21 -19.11 -0.83
N GLU A 457 -11.58 -20.23 -1.17
CA GLU A 457 -10.60 -20.88 -0.31
C GLU A 457 -9.30 -20.07 -0.16
N VAL A 458 -8.88 -19.29 -1.15
CA VAL A 458 -7.79 -18.29 -0.99
C VAL A 458 -8.15 -17.25 0.08
N GLY A 459 -9.39 -16.78 0.08
CA GLY A 459 -9.88 -15.88 1.13
C GLY A 459 -9.86 -16.51 2.53
N GLN A 460 -10.21 -17.80 2.65
CA GLN A 460 -10.11 -18.52 3.92
C GLN A 460 -8.66 -18.68 4.38
N VAL A 461 -7.72 -18.92 3.45
CA VAL A 461 -6.29 -18.94 3.78
C VAL A 461 -5.83 -17.55 4.25
N PHE A 462 -6.25 -16.47 3.60
CA PHE A 462 -5.86 -15.13 4.04
C PHE A 462 -6.49 -14.74 5.38
N LYS A 463 -7.73 -15.15 5.65
CA LYS A 463 -8.31 -15.04 7.00
C LYS A 463 -7.42 -15.71 8.04
N ARG A 464 -6.95 -16.93 7.79
CA ARG A 464 -6.02 -17.66 8.66
C ARG A 464 -4.68 -16.91 8.80
N VAL A 465 -4.18 -16.29 7.74
CA VAL A 465 -3.00 -15.42 7.80
C VAL A 465 -3.16 -14.30 8.81
N LEU A 466 -4.32 -13.64 8.84
CA LEU A 466 -4.60 -12.59 9.83
C LEU A 466 -4.76 -13.15 11.24
N GLU A 467 -5.33 -14.34 11.39
CA GLU A 467 -5.41 -15.04 12.69
C GLU A 467 -4.02 -15.44 13.20
N ASP A 468 -3.13 -15.89 12.31
CA ASP A 468 -1.73 -16.17 12.67
C ASP A 468 -0.99 -14.90 13.11
N ALA A 469 -1.24 -13.76 12.45
CA ALA A 469 -0.65 -12.47 12.78
C ALA A 469 -1.24 -11.80 14.04
N GLY A 470 -2.41 -12.24 14.50
CA GLY A 470 -3.06 -11.72 15.72
C GLY A 470 -2.36 -12.18 17.00
N VAL A 471 -2.11 -11.25 17.92
CA VAL A 471 -1.43 -11.54 19.19
C VAL A 471 -2.36 -12.34 20.14
N TYR A 472 -3.50 -11.78 20.48
CA TYR A 472 -4.52 -12.46 21.25
C TYR A 472 -5.41 -13.28 20.31
N LYS A 473 -5.21 -14.61 20.31
CA LYS A 473 -5.98 -15.50 19.43
C LYS A 473 -7.48 -15.48 19.75
N ARG A 474 -8.31 -15.82 18.78
CA ARG A 474 -9.79 -15.85 18.91
C ARG A 474 -10.31 -17.05 19.74
N THR A 475 -9.50 -17.58 20.62
CA THR A 475 -9.85 -18.61 21.60
C THR A 475 -10.33 -17.99 22.92
N LYS A 476 -11.00 -18.76 23.78
CA LYS A 476 -11.38 -18.29 25.13
C LYS A 476 -10.18 -17.79 25.94
N ALA A 477 -9.06 -18.50 25.88
CA ALA A 477 -7.83 -18.11 26.56
C ALA A 477 -7.26 -16.80 26.00
N GLY A 478 -7.20 -16.67 24.68
CA GLY A 478 -6.71 -15.46 24.03
C GLY A 478 -7.58 -14.24 24.34
N GLN A 479 -8.90 -14.38 24.29
CA GLN A 479 -9.81 -13.28 24.65
C GLN A 479 -9.72 -12.90 26.14
N ALA A 480 -9.58 -13.88 27.03
CA ALA A 480 -9.32 -13.61 28.45
C ALA A 480 -7.99 -12.87 28.66
N GLY A 481 -6.93 -13.23 27.92
CA GLY A 481 -5.65 -12.51 27.94
C GLY A 481 -5.78 -11.08 27.43
N PHE A 482 -6.55 -10.85 26.38
CA PHE A 482 -6.80 -9.50 25.89
C PHE A 482 -7.51 -8.63 26.96
N MET A 483 -8.46 -9.19 27.69
CA MET A 483 -9.10 -8.50 28.81
C MET A 483 -8.12 -8.23 29.95
N ARG A 484 -7.19 -9.18 30.30
CA ARG A 484 -6.14 -8.93 31.28
C ARG A 484 -5.26 -7.74 30.89
N PHE A 485 -4.90 -7.63 29.61
CA PHE A 485 -4.17 -6.47 29.10
C PHE A 485 -5.00 -5.18 29.24
N ALA A 486 -6.29 -5.19 28.89
CA ALA A 486 -7.16 -4.03 29.05
C ALA A 486 -7.24 -3.57 30.53
N HIS A 487 -7.33 -4.51 31.48
CA HIS A 487 -7.26 -4.19 32.90
C HIS A 487 -5.91 -3.62 33.31
N TYR A 488 -4.81 -4.12 32.74
CA TYR A 488 -3.47 -3.57 33.00
C TYR A 488 -3.32 -2.13 32.49
N VAL A 489 -4.01 -1.77 31.42
CA VAL A 489 -4.11 -0.37 30.92
C VAL A 489 -4.92 0.51 31.87
N GLY A 490 -5.87 -0.05 32.63
CA GLY A 490 -6.73 0.66 33.57
C GLY A 490 -8.21 0.61 33.22
N LEU A 491 -8.67 -0.48 32.60
CA LEU A 491 -10.09 -0.76 32.40
C LEU A 491 -10.81 -0.76 33.74
N VAL A 492 -11.98 -0.10 33.83
CA VAL A 492 -12.88 -0.12 35.00
C VAL A 492 -14.09 -1.01 34.74
N GLY A 493 -14.50 -1.76 35.77
CA GLY A 493 -15.60 -2.73 35.69
C GLY A 493 -15.11 -4.12 35.29
N ASP A 494 -15.97 -5.12 35.57
CA ASP A 494 -15.75 -6.53 35.21
C ASP A 494 -16.02 -6.76 33.69
#